data_01f1b713bf2157480570f9ccd8f983a9
#
_entry.id   01f1b713bf2157480570f9ccd8f983a9
#
_cell.length_a   1.000
_cell.length_b   1.000
_cell.length_c   1.000
_cell.angle_alpha   90.00
_cell.angle_beta   90.00
_cell.angle_gamma   90.00
#
_symmetry.space_group_name_H-M   'P 1'
#
loop_
_entity.id
_entity.type
_entity.pdbx_description
1 polymer ?
#
loop_
_entity_poly.entity_id
_entity_poly.type
_entity_poly.pdbx_seq_one_letter_code
_entity_poly.pdbx_strand_id
1 'polypeptide(L)'
;MAKYIMQRILAMLVTLFIIITIGFMVIRLMPGGIFDDAVDMTYEQRTALEAKYNLDKPIPIQYAMFLKGLVLEGDWGTSLKMYVNVPVWDVIKTKIPVTLYINFFSLIISLPLGIILGIVAAIRKNTMTDYLISFLVVIFISVPSFIFATLLQYFVAFKAGLFPIIYDATASGWDKFYCLFLPIMALSLGPIARVTRYLRAELAETINSDFMLLAKTKGLTERQATINHGMLPLMNIIVPMFTSIMGGSLVIETIFSIPGMGGIMVKSINAPDYTVTLAALIFYSVVSLVTVLIVDLSYGIVDPRVRMGGKK
;
A
#
# COMPACT_ATOMS: atom_id res chain seq x y z
N MET A 1 -3.55 0.94 28.12
CA MET A 1 -4.09 1.17 26.77
C MET A 1 -3.89 2.61 26.32
N ALA A 2 -4.44 3.66 26.97
CA ALA A 2 -4.29 5.05 26.50
C ALA A 2 -2.84 5.48 26.30
N LYS A 3 -1.92 5.21 27.26
CA LYS A 3 -0.48 5.51 27.14
C LYS A 3 0.14 4.80 25.93
N TYR A 4 -0.18 3.55 25.66
CA TYR A 4 0.31 2.79 24.52
C TYR A 4 -0.15 3.41 23.19
N ILE A 5 -1.46 3.72 23.08
CA ILE A 5 -2.02 4.37 21.90
C ILE A 5 -1.35 5.72 21.65
N MET A 6 -1.19 6.55 22.68
CA MET A 6 -0.54 7.85 22.60
C MET A 6 0.91 7.73 22.11
N GLN A 7 1.67 6.77 22.63
CA GLN A 7 3.06 6.52 22.20
C GLN A 7 3.12 6.11 20.72
N ARG A 8 2.17 5.28 20.25
CA ARG A 8 2.12 4.87 18.83
C ARG A 8 1.75 6.03 17.91
N ILE A 9 0.77 6.84 18.30
CA ILE A 9 0.39 8.04 17.53
C ILE A 9 1.57 9.02 17.48
N LEU A 10 2.25 9.26 18.60
CA LEU A 10 3.41 10.15 18.63
C LEU A 10 4.54 9.63 17.73
N ALA A 11 4.85 8.33 17.81
CA ALA A 11 5.84 7.70 16.95
C ALA A 11 5.47 7.84 15.46
N MET A 12 4.19 7.63 15.11
CA MET A 12 3.66 7.81 13.75
C MET A 12 3.86 9.26 13.26
N LEU A 13 3.53 10.26 14.10
CA LEU A 13 3.69 11.68 13.74
C LEU A 13 5.17 12.05 13.56
N VAL A 14 6.06 11.55 14.42
CA VAL A 14 7.50 11.76 14.30
C VAL A 14 8.03 11.13 13.00
N THR A 15 7.63 9.90 12.71
CA THR A 15 8.03 9.21 11.47
C THR A 15 7.51 9.95 10.23
N LEU A 16 6.26 10.39 10.24
CA LEU A 16 5.68 11.18 9.15
C LEU A 16 6.44 12.49 8.94
N PHE A 17 6.76 13.19 10.03
CA PHE A 17 7.56 14.43 9.97
C PHE A 17 8.94 14.18 9.35
N ILE A 18 9.63 13.10 9.73
CA ILE A 18 10.93 12.72 9.16
C ILE A 18 10.79 12.42 7.66
N ILE A 19 9.77 11.66 7.25
CA ILE A 19 9.53 11.31 5.84
C ILE A 19 9.27 12.58 5.02
N ILE A 20 8.43 13.49 5.50
CA ILE A 20 8.14 14.77 4.84
C ILE A 20 9.41 15.61 4.72
N THR A 21 10.20 15.70 5.79
CA THR A 21 11.46 16.45 5.79
C THR A 21 12.44 15.90 4.76
N ILE A 22 12.68 14.58 4.78
CA ILE A 22 13.58 13.94 3.83
C ILE A 22 13.05 14.08 2.40
N GLY A 23 11.76 13.82 2.16
CA GLY A 23 11.14 13.95 0.84
C GLY A 23 11.25 15.36 0.30
N PHE A 24 10.96 16.38 1.10
CA PHE A 24 11.13 17.78 0.71
C PHE A 24 12.59 18.10 0.38
N MET A 25 13.54 17.70 1.23
CA MET A 25 14.97 17.96 1.03
C MET A 25 15.50 17.27 -0.24
N VAL A 26 15.16 15.99 -0.43
CA VAL A 26 15.57 15.25 -1.65
C VAL A 26 15.07 15.98 -2.90
N ILE A 27 13.81 16.35 -2.95
CA ILE A 27 13.21 17.04 -4.10
C ILE A 27 13.90 18.41 -4.33
N ARG A 28 14.22 19.15 -3.28
CA ARG A 28 14.84 20.48 -3.39
C ARG A 28 16.34 20.43 -3.71
N LEU A 29 17.02 19.34 -3.38
CA LEU A 29 18.45 19.15 -3.66
C LEU A 29 18.71 18.43 -5.00
N MET A 30 17.64 17.96 -5.67
CA MET A 30 17.79 17.37 -7.00
C MET A 30 18.36 18.39 -8.00
N PRO A 31 19.34 18.00 -8.82
CA PRO A 31 19.87 18.88 -9.87
C PRO A 31 18.77 19.19 -10.89
N GLY A 32 18.72 20.43 -11.32
CA GLY A 32 17.69 20.94 -12.22
C GLY A 32 16.59 21.70 -11.46
N GLY A 33 16.41 22.98 -11.80
CA GLY A 33 15.34 23.81 -11.28
C GLY A 33 13.98 23.38 -11.84
N ILE A 34 12.90 23.71 -11.13
CA ILE A 34 11.52 23.40 -11.58
C ILE A 34 11.24 23.93 -13.00
N PHE A 35 11.90 25.00 -13.39
CA PHE A 35 11.71 25.69 -14.67
C PHE A 35 12.88 25.52 -15.65
N ASP A 36 13.87 24.66 -15.37
CA ASP A 36 15.04 24.48 -16.22
C ASP A 36 14.71 23.92 -17.61
N ASP A 37 13.66 23.12 -17.74
CA ASP A 37 13.22 22.55 -19.03
C ASP A 37 12.36 23.53 -19.86
N ALA A 38 12.07 24.72 -19.35
CA ALA A 38 11.27 25.72 -20.05
C ALA A 38 12.17 26.53 -21.02
N VAL A 39 12.43 25.93 -22.18
CA VAL A 39 13.36 26.45 -23.20
C VAL A 39 13.00 27.87 -23.69
N ASP A 40 11.72 28.25 -23.63
CA ASP A 40 11.21 29.54 -24.15
C ASP A 40 10.99 30.59 -23.06
N MET A 41 11.43 30.36 -21.82
CA MET A 41 11.17 31.28 -20.72
C MET A 41 12.28 32.32 -20.58
N THR A 42 11.92 33.60 -20.59
CA THR A 42 12.89 34.68 -20.35
C THR A 42 13.37 34.68 -18.90
N TYR A 43 14.55 35.23 -18.66
CA TYR A 43 15.10 35.36 -17.29
C TYR A 43 14.13 36.09 -16.34
N GLU A 44 13.48 37.15 -16.82
CA GLU A 44 12.51 37.92 -16.03
C GLU A 44 11.27 37.11 -15.67
N GLN A 45 10.74 36.31 -16.61
CA GLN A 45 9.61 35.41 -16.38
C GLN A 45 9.95 34.34 -15.36
N ARG A 46 11.15 33.77 -15.47
CA ARG A 46 11.65 32.78 -14.52
C ARG A 46 11.75 33.35 -13.11
N THR A 47 12.40 34.50 -12.95
CA THR A 47 12.57 35.17 -11.64
C THR A 47 11.22 35.52 -11.02
N ALA A 48 10.27 36.00 -11.81
CA ALA A 48 8.92 36.29 -11.34
C ALA A 48 8.17 35.04 -10.85
N LEU A 49 8.31 33.91 -11.54
CA LEU A 49 7.71 32.65 -11.14
C LEU A 49 8.41 32.07 -9.89
N GLU A 50 9.72 32.12 -9.82
CA GLU A 50 10.48 31.69 -8.63
C GLU A 50 10.06 32.50 -7.39
N ALA A 51 9.92 33.81 -7.51
CA ALA A 51 9.42 34.66 -6.44
C ALA A 51 7.96 34.36 -6.07
N LYS A 52 7.08 34.14 -7.06
CA LYS A 52 5.67 33.77 -6.84
C LYS A 52 5.52 32.49 -6.00
N TYR A 53 6.39 31.50 -6.22
CA TYR A 53 6.36 30.22 -5.51
C TYR A 53 7.37 30.12 -4.37
N ASN A 54 7.96 31.26 -3.96
CA ASN A 54 8.97 31.37 -2.90
C ASN A 54 10.21 30.49 -3.11
N LEU A 55 10.55 30.19 -4.35
CA LEU A 55 11.73 29.38 -4.71
C LEU A 55 13.03 30.20 -4.62
N ASP A 56 12.92 31.51 -4.60
CA ASP A 56 13.99 32.49 -4.38
C ASP A 56 14.52 32.49 -2.94
N LYS A 57 13.74 31.93 -1.99
CA LYS A 57 14.09 31.93 -0.57
C LYS A 57 15.03 30.77 -0.22
N PRO A 58 15.83 30.90 0.86
CA PRO A 58 16.62 29.79 1.38
C PRO A 58 15.75 28.54 1.69
N ILE A 59 16.29 27.35 1.41
CA ILE A 59 15.57 26.07 1.58
C ILE A 59 14.90 25.90 2.95
N PRO A 60 15.53 26.27 4.08
CA PRO A 60 14.88 26.17 5.39
C PRO A 60 13.62 27.04 5.51
N ILE A 61 13.62 28.22 4.87
CA ILE A 61 12.45 29.12 4.86
C ILE A 61 11.35 28.53 3.98
N GLN A 62 11.69 28.01 2.80
CA GLN A 62 10.73 27.30 1.94
C GLN A 62 10.07 26.14 2.68
N TYR A 63 10.87 25.36 3.43
CA TYR A 63 10.37 24.22 4.22
C TYR A 63 9.44 24.66 5.34
N ALA A 64 9.80 25.71 6.09
CA ALA A 64 8.95 26.24 7.14
C ALA A 64 7.60 26.79 6.59
N MET A 65 7.62 27.45 5.43
CA MET A 65 6.42 27.91 4.76
C MET A 65 5.55 26.76 4.26
N PHE A 66 6.17 25.74 3.68
CA PHE A 66 5.47 24.52 3.25
C PHE A 66 4.80 23.81 4.43
N LEU A 67 5.51 23.61 5.54
CA LEU A 67 4.94 22.99 6.74
C LEU A 67 3.80 23.82 7.33
N LYS A 68 3.96 25.14 7.39
CA LYS A 68 2.91 26.04 7.87
C LYS A 68 1.65 25.92 7.00
N GLY A 69 1.79 26.00 5.68
CA GLY A 69 0.69 25.84 4.73
C GLY A 69 -0.01 24.49 4.89
N LEU A 70 0.77 23.40 4.90
CA LEU A 70 0.23 22.03 4.99
C LEU A 70 -0.53 21.80 6.30
N VAL A 71 0.03 22.20 7.45
CA VAL A 71 -0.49 21.84 8.79
C VAL A 71 -1.56 22.81 9.27
N LEU A 72 -1.37 24.13 9.05
CA LEU A 72 -2.26 25.15 9.60
C LEU A 72 -3.35 25.61 8.62
N GLU A 73 -3.05 25.57 7.32
CA GLU A 73 -3.92 26.13 6.28
C GLU A 73 -4.53 25.02 5.40
N GLY A 74 -4.05 23.77 5.51
CA GLY A 74 -4.47 22.66 4.65
C GLY A 74 -4.05 22.87 3.19
N ASP A 75 -3.06 23.74 2.95
CA ASP A 75 -2.54 24.04 1.63
C ASP A 75 -1.45 23.03 1.23
N TRP A 76 -1.75 22.24 0.22
CA TRP A 76 -0.85 21.23 -0.35
C TRP A 76 0.06 21.83 -1.44
N GLY A 77 -0.03 23.13 -1.66
CA GLY A 77 0.63 23.82 -2.76
C GLY A 77 -0.12 23.68 -4.09
N THR A 78 0.54 24.15 -5.14
CA THR A 78 -0.01 24.23 -6.50
C THR A 78 0.83 23.37 -7.44
N SER A 79 0.19 22.64 -8.36
CA SER A 79 0.88 21.90 -9.42
C SER A 79 1.53 22.89 -10.39
N LEU A 80 2.82 22.67 -10.67
CA LEU A 80 3.63 23.61 -11.43
C LEU A 80 3.88 23.18 -12.88
N LYS A 81 3.77 21.87 -13.18
CA LYS A 81 4.04 21.32 -14.52
C LYS A 81 2.89 20.51 -15.09
N MET A 82 2.31 19.58 -14.33
CA MET A 82 1.27 18.67 -14.85
C MET A 82 -0.09 19.33 -14.99
N TYR A 83 -0.47 20.13 -14.00
CA TYR A 83 -1.77 20.83 -13.92
C TYR A 83 -1.55 22.28 -13.52
N VAL A 84 -0.89 23.03 -14.39
CA VAL A 84 -0.39 24.38 -14.10
C VAL A 84 -1.44 25.24 -13.41
N ASN A 85 -1.07 25.80 -12.24
CA ASN A 85 -1.90 26.64 -11.38
C ASN A 85 -3.12 25.94 -10.73
N VAL A 86 -3.23 24.60 -10.78
CA VAL A 86 -4.28 23.87 -10.07
C VAL A 86 -3.80 23.51 -8.67
N PRO A 87 -4.59 23.72 -7.59
CA PRO A 87 -4.26 23.26 -6.24
C PRO A 87 -4.01 21.74 -6.22
N VAL A 88 -2.94 21.31 -5.59
CA VAL A 88 -2.57 19.88 -5.55
C VAL A 88 -3.66 19.03 -4.92
N TRP A 89 -4.34 19.55 -3.89
CA TRP A 89 -5.48 18.85 -3.28
C TRP A 89 -6.58 18.50 -4.30
N ASP A 90 -6.90 19.44 -5.21
CA ASP A 90 -7.92 19.21 -6.24
C ASP A 90 -7.50 18.13 -7.25
N VAL A 91 -6.20 18.02 -7.49
CA VAL A 91 -5.65 16.96 -8.35
C VAL A 91 -5.74 15.60 -7.68
N ILE A 92 -5.35 15.49 -6.40
CA ILE A 92 -5.22 14.18 -5.72
C ILE A 92 -6.52 13.66 -5.11
N LYS A 93 -7.44 14.54 -4.65
CA LYS A 93 -8.69 14.13 -3.96
C LYS A 93 -9.56 13.18 -4.77
N THR A 94 -9.54 13.27 -6.10
CA THR A 94 -10.29 12.39 -7.00
C THR A 94 -9.59 11.06 -7.26
N LYS A 95 -8.26 10.98 -7.02
CA LYS A 95 -7.42 9.79 -7.25
C LYS A 95 -7.37 8.87 -6.04
N ILE A 96 -7.38 9.47 -4.85
CA ILE A 96 -7.34 8.74 -3.57
C ILE A 96 -8.39 7.62 -3.48
N PRO A 97 -9.69 7.87 -3.72
CA PRO A 97 -10.71 6.82 -3.60
C PRO A 97 -10.48 5.63 -4.55
N VAL A 98 -9.93 5.87 -5.74
CA VAL A 98 -9.70 4.82 -6.74
C VAL A 98 -8.58 3.88 -6.26
N THR A 99 -7.46 4.43 -5.82
CA THR A 99 -6.35 3.64 -5.26
C THR A 99 -6.77 2.88 -4.01
N LEU A 100 -7.49 3.52 -3.08
CA LEU A 100 -7.97 2.86 -1.87
C LEU A 100 -8.95 1.72 -2.21
N TYR A 101 -9.81 1.90 -3.19
CA TYR A 101 -10.75 0.87 -3.65
C TYR A 101 -10.03 -0.39 -4.13
N ILE A 102 -9.04 -0.25 -5.02
CA ILE A 102 -8.28 -1.39 -5.55
C ILE A 102 -7.54 -2.12 -4.44
N ASN A 103 -6.85 -1.37 -3.57
CA ASN A 103 -6.08 -1.95 -2.47
C ASN A 103 -6.97 -2.64 -1.44
N PHE A 104 -8.14 -2.07 -1.13
CA PHE A 104 -9.12 -2.64 -0.21
C PHE A 104 -9.68 -3.97 -0.72
N PHE A 105 -10.13 -4.01 -1.99
CA PHE A 105 -10.65 -5.25 -2.56
C PHE A 105 -9.56 -6.31 -2.76
N SER A 106 -8.33 -5.90 -3.10
CA SER A 106 -7.20 -6.83 -3.13
C SER A 106 -6.94 -7.45 -1.75
N LEU A 107 -7.03 -6.68 -0.67
CA LEU A 107 -6.89 -7.18 0.70
C LEU A 107 -8.01 -8.15 1.07
N ILE A 108 -9.26 -7.79 0.77
CA ILE A 108 -10.45 -8.64 1.03
C ILE A 108 -10.35 -9.99 0.31
N ILE A 109 -9.81 -10.02 -0.91
CA ILE A 109 -9.63 -11.27 -1.65
C ILE A 109 -8.42 -12.04 -1.11
N SER A 110 -7.32 -11.37 -0.85
CA SER A 110 -6.05 -12.00 -0.51
C SER A 110 -6.08 -12.71 0.84
N LEU A 111 -6.68 -12.09 1.85
CA LEU A 111 -6.69 -12.64 3.20
C LEU A 111 -7.47 -13.98 3.28
N PRO A 112 -8.75 -14.04 2.88
CA PRO A 112 -9.49 -15.29 2.96
C PRO A 112 -8.89 -16.41 2.10
N LEU A 113 -8.51 -16.09 0.85
CA LEU A 113 -7.94 -17.09 -0.04
C LEU A 113 -6.59 -17.60 0.48
N GLY A 114 -5.71 -16.70 0.95
CA GLY A 114 -4.43 -17.09 1.53
C GLY A 114 -4.59 -17.94 2.79
N ILE A 115 -5.56 -17.62 3.64
CA ILE A 115 -5.88 -18.39 4.84
C ILE A 115 -6.40 -19.79 4.46
N ILE A 116 -7.37 -19.86 3.56
CA ILE A 116 -7.94 -21.14 3.12
C ILE A 116 -6.87 -22.04 2.52
N LEU A 117 -6.07 -21.51 1.59
CA LEU A 117 -5.00 -22.28 0.94
C LEU A 117 -3.91 -22.69 1.94
N GLY A 118 -3.55 -21.82 2.89
CA GLY A 118 -2.58 -22.13 3.94
C GLY A 118 -3.04 -23.24 4.88
N ILE A 119 -4.30 -23.22 5.31
CA ILE A 119 -4.91 -24.28 6.14
C ILE A 119 -4.96 -25.59 5.35
N VAL A 120 -5.42 -25.57 4.10
CA VAL A 120 -5.50 -26.79 3.26
C VAL A 120 -4.12 -27.40 3.06
N ALA A 121 -3.11 -26.58 2.76
CA ALA A 121 -1.73 -27.04 2.58
C ALA A 121 -1.12 -27.61 3.87
N ALA A 122 -1.42 -27.02 5.04
CA ALA A 122 -0.94 -27.50 6.33
C ALA A 122 -1.56 -28.84 6.73
N ILE A 123 -2.90 -28.96 6.61
CA ILE A 123 -3.62 -30.21 6.95
C ILE A 123 -3.24 -31.35 6.00
N ARG A 124 -3.02 -31.04 4.72
CA ARG A 124 -2.62 -32.01 3.69
C ARG A 124 -1.12 -32.04 3.44
N LYS A 125 -0.32 -31.75 4.47
CA LYS A 125 1.14 -31.73 4.39
C LYS A 125 1.70 -33.01 3.73
N ASN A 126 2.67 -32.83 2.83
CA ASN A 126 3.34 -33.92 2.07
C ASN A 126 2.41 -34.69 1.11
N THR A 127 1.24 -34.19 0.76
CA THR A 127 0.38 -34.74 -0.30
C THR A 127 0.53 -33.94 -1.59
N MET A 128 -0.02 -34.49 -2.70
CA MET A 128 -0.03 -33.80 -4.01
C MET A 128 -0.70 -32.41 -3.94
N THR A 129 -1.74 -32.25 -3.11
CA THR A 129 -2.41 -30.96 -2.88
C THR A 129 -1.44 -29.92 -2.28
N ASP A 130 -0.65 -30.34 -1.29
CA ASP A 130 0.35 -29.47 -0.67
C ASP A 130 1.45 -29.07 -1.66
N TYR A 131 1.95 -30.03 -2.43
CA TYR A 131 2.97 -29.77 -3.47
C TYR A 131 2.45 -28.81 -4.54
N LEU A 132 1.21 -28.96 -5.01
CA LEU A 132 0.61 -28.09 -6.00
C LEU A 132 0.43 -26.66 -5.45
N ILE A 133 -0.12 -26.51 -4.25
CA ILE A 133 -0.28 -25.19 -3.60
C ILE A 133 1.09 -24.55 -3.41
N SER A 134 2.08 -25.28 -2.90
CA SER A 134 3.44 -24.78 -2.68
C SER A 134 4.13 -24.36 -3.97
N PHE A 135 3.92 -25.09 -5.06
CA PHE A 135 4.43 -24.72 -6.39
C PHE A 135 3.83 -23.40 -6.88
N LEU A 136 2.51 -23.23 -6.80
CA LEU A 136 1.84 -21.98 -7.15
C LEU A 136 2.30 -20.81 -6.27
N VAL A 137 2.46 -21.04 -4.98
CA VAL A 137 2.99 -20.06 -4.02
C VAL A 137 4.37 -19.57 -4.43
N VAL A 138 5.27 -20.48 -4.83
CA VAL A 138 6.62 -20.12 -5.29
C VAL A 138 6.54 -19.23 -6.54
N ILE A 139 5.71 -19.59 -7.52
CA ILE A 139 5.50 -18.77 -8.73
C ILE A 139 5.00 -17.38 -8.35
N PHE A 140 3.95 -17.27 -7.52
CA PHE A 140 3.32 -16.00 -7.18
C PHE A 140 4.18 -15.09 -6.29
N ILE A 141 5.14 -15.65 -5.56
CA ILE A 141 6.11 -14.85 -4.79
C ILE A 141 7.29 -14.43 -5.67
N SER A 142 7.74 -15.29 -6.56
CA SER A 142 8.95 -15.06 -7.36
C SER A 142 8.72 -14.10 -8.53
N VAL A 143 7.52 -14.09 -9.10
CA VAL A 143 7.17 -13.23 -10.24
C VAL A 143 6.60 -11.91 -9.75
N PRO A 144 7.14 -10.75 -10.16
CA PRO A 144 6.59 -9.45 -9.83
C PRO A 144 5.13 -9.28 -10.26
N SER A 145 4.32 -8.62 -9.45
CA SER A 145 2.87 -8.44 -9.68
C SER A 145 2.54 -7.77 -11.03
N PHE A 146 3.39 -6.89 -11.52
CA PHE A 146 3.17 -6.23 -12.80
C PHE A 146 3.28 -7.18 -14.00
N ILE A 147 4.10 -8.24 -13.90
CA ILE A 147 4.16 -9.28 -14.94
C ILE A 147 2.82 -10.04 -14.98
N PHE A 148 2.29 -10.43 -13.83
CA PHE A 148 0.95 -11.02 -13.78
C PHE A 148 -0.12 -10.08 -14.33
N ALA A 149 -0.05 -8.79 -13.99
CA ALA A 149 -0.96 -7.78 -14.52
C ALA A 149 -0.95 -7.75 -16.06
N THR A 150 0.24 -7.71 -16.65
CA THR A 150 0.40 -7.69 -18.11
C THR A 150 -0.07 -9.01 -18.75
N LEU A 151 0.23 -10.16 -18.13
CA LEU A 151 -0.24 -11.46 -18.63
C LEU A 151 -1.76 -11.56 -18.55
N LEU A 152 -2.40 -11.17 -17.46
CA LEU A 152 -3.86 -11.15 -17.33
C LEU A 152 -4.47 -10.17 -18.33
N GLN A 153 -3.91 -8.98 -18.49
CA GLN A 153 -4.38 -8.01 -19.48
C GLN A 153 -4.30 -8.59 -20.91
N TYR A 154 -3.20 -9.24 -21.26
CA TYR A 154 -3.02 -9.80 -22.60
C TYR A 154 -3.87 -11.04 -22.86
N PHE A 155 -3.81 -12.05 -21.98
CA PHE A 155 -4.49 -13.32 -22.24
C PHE A 155 -5.99 -13.27 -21.91
N VAL A 156 -6.38 -12.62 -20.81
CA VAL A 156 -7.76 -12.64 -20.33
C VAL A 156 -8.58 -11.48 -20.88
N ALA A 157 -8.02 -10.26 -20.89
CA ALA A 157 -8.73 -9.10 -21.42
C ALA A 157 -8.62 -9.04 -22.96
N PHE A 158 -7.42 -9.05 -23.53
CA PHE A 158 -7.23 -8.82 -24.97
C PHE A 158 -7.56 -10.07 -25.81
N LYS A 159 -6.94 -11.24 -25.52
CA LYS A 159 -7.16 -12.44 -26.35
C LYS A 159 -8.52 -13.11 -26.10
N ALA A 160 -8.92 -13.28 -24.84
CA ALA A 160 -10.17 -13.96 -24.52
C ALA A 160 -11.38 -13.01 -24.52
N GLY A 161 -11.18 -11.69 -24.47
CA GLY A 161 -12.28 -10.70 -24.47
C GLY A 161 -13.18 -10.75 -23.23
N LEU A 162 -12.70 -11.36 -22.12
CA LEU A 162 -13.52 -11.58 -20.93
C LEU A 162 -13.63 -10.37 -20.02
N PHE A 163 -12.69 -9.43 -20.10
CA PHE A 163 -12.63 -8.22 -19.27
C PHE A 163 -12.15 -7.03 -20.09
N PRO A 164 -12.42 -5.78 -19.66
CA PRO A 164 -11.87 -4.60 -20.29
C PRO A 164 -10.34 -4.57 -20.24
N ILE A 165 -9.71 -4.10 -21.32
CA ILE A 165 -8.23 -3.98 -21.39
C ILE A 165 -7.72 -2.84 -20.52
N ILE A 166 -8.47 -1.73 -20.49
CA ILE A 166 -8.16 -0.52 -19.71
C ILE A 166 -9.37 -0.13 -18.87
N TYR A 167 -9.12 0.66 -17.84
CA TYR A 167 -10.16 1.18 -16.96
C TYR A 167 -11.06 2.19 -17.68
N ASP A 168 -12.37 2.05 -17.51
CA ASP A 168 -13.36 3.03 -17.94
C ASP A 168 -13.68 3.98 -16.77
N ALA A 169 -13.36 5.25 -16.94
CA ALA A 169 -13.57 6.27 -15.91
C ALA A 169 -15.07 6.61 -15.70
N THR A 170 -15.94 6.24 -16.65
CA THR A 170 -17.38 6.46 -16.57
C THR A 170 -18.11 5.32 -15.90
N ALA A 171 -17.44 4.18 -15.71
CA ALA A 171 -18.02 3.00 -15.10
C ALA A 171 -18.40 3.25 -13.63
N SER A 172 -19.58 2.77 -13.24
CA SER A 172 -20.11 2.90 -11.88
C SER A 172 -20.67 1.55 -11.38
N GLY A 173 -20.84 1.43 -10.07
CA GLY A 173 -21.42 0.23 -9.46
C GLY A 173 -20.67 -1.04 -9.84
N TRP A 174 -21.40 -2.01 -10.40
CA TRP A 174 -20.87 -3.31 -10.81
C TRP A 174 -19.86 -3.21 -11.97
N ASP A 175 -20.11 -2.33 -12.93
CA ASP A 175 -19.23 -2.17 -14.09
C ASP A 175 -17.84 -1.65 -13.67
N LYS A 176 -17.80 -0.78 -12.66
CA LYS A 176 -16.54 -0.33 -12.07
C LYS A 176 -15.76 -1.49 -11.45
N PHE A 177 -16.44 -2.37 -10.69
CA PHE A 177 -15.79 -3.56 -10.12
C PHE A 177 -15.27 -4.49 -11.22
N TYR A 178 -16.06 -4.69 -12.26
CA TYR A 178 -15.71 -5.52 -13.43
C TYR A 178 -14.45 -5.00 -14.15
N CYS A 179 -14.36 -3.68 -14.38
CA CYS A 179 -13.17 -3.04 -14.96
C CYS A 179 -11.94 -3.17 -14.06
N LEU A 180 -12.13 -3.20 -12.74
CA LEU A 180 -11.04 -3.28 -11.77
C LEU A 180 -10.68 -4.71 -11.34
N PHE A 181 -11.43 -5.71 -11.80
CA PHE A 181 -11.25 -7.11 -11.36
C PHE A 181 -9.86 -7.65 -11.68
N LEU A 182 -9.38 -7.52 -12.93
CA LEU A 182 -8.04 -8.00 -13.31
C LEU A 182 -6.90 -7.27 -12.54
N PRO A 183 -6.90 -5.93 -12.42
CA PRO A 183 -5.98 -5.22 -11.55
C PRO A 183 -5.98 -5.73 -10.09
N ILE A 184 -7.17 -5.92 -9.51
CA ILE A 184 -7.33 -6.43 -8.15
C ILE A 184 -6.77 -7.85 -8.04
N MET A 185 -7.05 -8.72 -8.98
CA MET A 185 -6.51 -10.08 -9.01
C MET A 185 -4.98 -10.09 -9.12
N ALA A 186 -4.42 -9.29 -10.02
CA ALA A 186 -2.96 -9.18 -10.18
C ALA A 186 -2.26 -8.73 -8.88
N LEU A 187 -2.86 -7.75 -8.17
CA LEU A 187 -2.40 -7.30 -6.87
C LEU A 187 -2.52 -8.36 -5.77
N SER A 188 -3.52 -9.23 -5.88
CA SER A 188 -3.86 -10.22 -4.85
C SER A 188 -2.93 -11.44 -4.84
N LEU A 189 -2.37 -11.85 -5.99
CA LEU A 189 -1.63 -13.11 -6.12
C LEU A 189 -0.43 -13.22 -5.18
N GLY A 190 0.41 -12.19 -5.12
CA GLY A 190 1.57 -12.16 -4.23
C GLY A 190 1.20 -12.20 -2.74
N PRO A 191 0.27 -11.36 -2.26
CA PRO A 191 -0.26 -11.44 -0.90
C PRO A 191 -0.90 -12.79 -0.55
N ILE A 192 -1.72 -13.37 -1.43
CA ILE A 192 -2.29 -14.73 -1.25
C ILE A 192 -1.15 -15.72 -0.99
N ALA A 193 -0.13 -15.72 -1.83
CA ALA A 193 0.99 -16.63 -1.72
C ALA A 193 1.78 -16.46 -0.42
N ARG A 194 2.01 -15.22 0.02
CA ARG A 194 2.70 -14.94 1.29
C ARG A 194 1.92 -15.43 2.50
N VAL A 195 0.61 -15.15 2.56
CA VAL A 195 -0.26 -15.63 3.63
C VAL A 195 -0.31 -17.14 3.64
N THR A 196 -0.51 -17.76 2.48
CA THR A 196 -0.55 -19.23 2.32
C THR A 196 0.74 -19.88 2.84
N ARG A 197 1.90 -19.38 2.39
CA ARG A 197 3.21 -19.94 2.77
C ARG A 197 3.45 -19.86 4.28
N TYR A 198 3.18 -18.69 4.85
CA TYR A 198 3.42 -18.47 6.27
C TYR A 198 2.48 -19.30 7.12
N LEU A 199 1.19 -19.26 6.83
CA LEU A 199 0.20 -19.99 7.59
C LEU A 199 0.42 -21.51 7.49
N ARG A 200 0.79 -22.02 6.30
CA ARG A 200 1.19 -23.41 6.13
C ARG A 200 2.36 -23.78 7.05
N ALA A 201 3.38 -22.94 7.14
CA ALA A 201 4.55 -23.22 7.98
C ALA A 201 4.17 -23.26 9.47
N GLU A 202 3.51 -22.23 9.95
CA GLU A 202 3.08 -22.08 11.35
C GLU A 202 2.11 -23.20 11.79
N LEU A 203 1.11 -23.52 10.95
CA LEU A 203 0.15 -24.57 11.27
C LEU A 203 0.78 -25.96 11.20
N ALA A 204 1.67 -26.22 10.24
CA ALA A 204 2.35 -27.51 10.12
C ALA A 204 3.28 -27.81 11.31
N GLU A 205 3.78 -26.78 11.99
CA GLU A 205 4.54 -26.88 13.23
C GLU A 205 3.59 -27.02 14.43
N THR A 206 2.58 -26.17 14.52
CA THR A 206 1.64 -26.13 15.63
C THR A 206 0.82 -27.41 15.77
N ILE A 207 0.33 -27.99 14.66
CA ILE A 207 -0.52 -29.19 14.67
C ILE A 207 0.19 -30.39 15.33
N ASN A 208 1.51 -30.45 15.23
CA ASN A 208 2.33 -31.54 15.79
C ASN A 208 2.99 -31.19 17.13
N SER A 209 2.64 -30.06 17.75
CA SER A 209 3.22 -29.62 19.03
C SER A 209 2.58 -30.31 20.24
N ASP A 210 3.34 -30.44 21.33
CA ASP A 210 2.85 -30.95 22.64
C ASP A 210 1.67 -30.10 23.16
N PHE A 211 1.65 -28.83 22.82
CA PHE A 211 0.58 -27.91 23.17
C PHE A 211 -0.74 -28.29 22.48
N MET A 212 -0.70 -28.71 21.23
CA MET A 212 -1.87 -29.22 20.51
C MET A 212 -2.36 -30.54 21.09
N LEU A 213 -1.43 -31.42 21.50
CA LEU A 213 -1.78 -32.65 22.21
C LEU A 213 -2.50 -32.33 23.52
N LEU A 214 -2.00 -31.39 24.31
CA LEU A 214 -2.67 -30.93 25.54
C LEU A 214 -4.05 -30.35 25.29
N ALA A 215 -4.23 -29.58 24.20
CA ALA A 215 -5.53 -29.04 23.85
C ALA A 215 -6.54 -30.13 23.48
N LYS A 216 -6.10 -31.16 22.76
CA LYS A 216 -6.91 -32.35 22.43
C LYS A 216 -7.28 -33.16 23.70
N THR A 217 -6.34 -33.36 24.62
CA THR A 217 -6.64 -34.05 25.90
C THR A 217 -7.61 -33.30 26.79
N LYS A 218 -7.70 -31.98 26.65
CA LYS A 218 -8.73 -31.13 27.31
C LYS A 218 -10.08 -31.14 26.60
N GLY A 219 -10.27 -31.95 25.56
CA GLY A 219 -11.53 -32.13 24.85
C GLY A 219 -11.80 -31.15 23.73
N LEU A 220 -10.82 -30.34 23.33
CA LEU A 220 -10.96 -29.48 22.15
C LEU A 220 -10.84 -30.33 20.88
N THR A 221 -11.72 -30.07 19.92
CA THR A 221 -11.58 -30.66 18.58
C THR A 221 -10.33 -30.09 17.89
N GLU A 222 -9.76 -30.85 16.95
CA GLU A 222 -8.60 -30.40 16.18
C GLU A 222 -8.84 -29.03 15.50
N ARG A 223 -10.04 -28.83 14.96
CA ARG A 223 -10.46 -27.55 14.36
C ARG A 223 -10.45 -26.41 15.38
N GLN A 224 -11.01 -26.61 16.57
CA GLN A 224 -11.05 -25.59 17.62
C GLN A 224 -9.64 -25.26 18.13
N ALA A 225 -8.80 -26.26 18.35
CA ALA A 225 -7.44 -26.06 18.79
C ALA A 225 -6.62 -25.31 17.72
N THR A 226 -6.77 -25.64 16.43
CA THR A 226 -6.10 -24.96 15.31
C THR A 226 -6.54 -23.50 15.17
N ILE A 227 -7.85 -23.22 15.25
CA ILE A 227 -8.35 -21.85 15.14
C ILE A 227 -7.90 -20.99 16.33
N ASN A 228 -8.02 -21.50 17.53
CA ASN A 228 -7.74 -20.72 18.74
C ASN A 228 -6.25 -20.40 18.94
N HIS A 229 -5.36 -21.24 18.44
CA HIS A 229 -3.94 -21.14 18.72
C HIS A 229 -3.04 -21.03 17.50
N GLY A 230 -3.43 -21.61 16.36
CA GLY A 230 -2.68 -21.55 15.13
C GLY A 230 -2.86 -20.27 14.32
N MET A 231 -3.91 -19.47 14.62
CA MET A 231 -4.22 -18.26 13.87
C MET A 231 -3.58 -16.98 14.43
N LEU A 232 -3.09 -17.00 15.67
CA LEU A 232 -2.45 -15.84 16.32
C LEU A 232 -1.27 -15.26 15.50
N PRO A 233 -0.38 -16.09 14.90
CA PRO A 233 0.74 -15.59 14.12
C PRO A 233 0.33 -14.83 12.84
N LEU A 234 -0.91 -14.98 12.33
CA LEU A 234 -1.39 -14.27 11.14
C LEU A 234 -1.34 -12.77 11.27
N MET A 235 -1.49 -12.24 12.46
CA MET A 235 -1.43 -10.78 12.67
C MET A 235 -0.10 -10.20 12.23
N ASN A 236 1.01 -10.96 12.35
CA ASN A 236 2.34 -10.51 11.94
C ASN A 236 2.49 -10.31 10.43
N ILE A 237 1.60 -10.89 9.62
CA ILE A 237 1.68 -10.80 8.14
C ILE A 237 0.79 -9.69 7.59
N ILE A 238 -0.28 -9.35 8.28
CA ILE A 238 -1.26 -8.39 7.78
C ILE A 238 -0.60 -7.04 7.46
N VAL A 239 0.32 -6.54 8.33
CA VAL A 239 1.04 -5.27 8.10
C VAL A 239 1.91 -5.30 6.85
N PRO A 240 2.89 -6.23 6.75
CA PRO A 240 3.74 -6.30 5.57
C PRO A 240 2.95 -6.53 4.28
N MET A 241 1.85 -7.27 4.37
CA MET A 241 0.97 -7.55 3.25
C MET A 241 0.30 -6.27 2.74
N PHE A 242 -0.27 -5.45 3.61
CA PHE A 242 -0.93 -4.22 3.23
C PHE A 242 0.06 -3.22 2.59
N THR A 243 1.22 -3.04 3.20
CA THR A 243 2.29 -2.20 2.64
C THR A 243 2.74 -2.69 1.27
N SER A 244 2.84 -4.01 1.08
CA SER A 244 3.19 -4.62 -0.21
C SER A 244 2.14 -4.39 -1.30
N ILE A 245 0.85 -4.44 -0.96
CA ILE A 245 -0.26 -4.16 -1.88
C ILE A 245 -0.21 -2.69 -2.32
N MET A 246 0.00 -1.76 -1.39
CA MET A 246 0.11 -0.33 -1.69
C MET A 246 1.28 -0.04 -2.64
N GLY A 247 2.45 -0.63 -2.42
CA GLY A 247 3.59 -0.49 -3.32
C GLY A 247 3.36 -1.09 -4.71
N GLY A 248 2.65 -2.22 -4.79
CA GLY A 248 2.32 -2.90 -6.05
C GLY A 248 1.31 -2.14 -6.90
N SER A 249 0.41 -1.37 -6.29
CA SER A 249 -0.63 -0.63 -7.01
C SER A 249 -0.08 0.46 -7.92
N LEU A 250 1.07 1.05 -7.61
CA LEU A 250 1.73 2.09 -8.42
C LEU A 250 1.87 1.68 -9.90
N VAL A 251 2.43 0.51 -10.14
CA VAL A 251 2.71 0.04 -11.50
C VAL A 251 1.44 -0.52 -12.16
N ILE A 252 0.62 -1.24 -11.40
CA ILE A 252 -0.62 -1.84 -11.91
C ILE A 252 -1.64 -0.78 -12.34
N GLU A 253 -1.78 0.30 -11.58
CA GLU A 253 -2.62 1.44 -11.98
C GLU A 253 -2.17 2.03 -13.32
N THR A 254 -0.86 2.09 -13.57
CA THR A 254 -0.32 2.58 -14.84
C THR A 254 -0.62 1.63 -15.99
N ILE A 255 -0.44 0.31 -15.80
CA ILE A 255 -0.69 -0.71 -16.84
C ILE A 255 -2.15 -0.70 -17.31
N PHE A 256 -3.10 -0.62 -16.37
CA PHE A 256 -4.53 -0.60 -16.70
C PHE A 256 -5.10 0.80 -16.93
N SER A 257 -4.24 1.84 -17.03
CA SER A 257 -4.64 3.25 -17.19
C SER A 257 -5.63 3.74 -16.14
N ILE A 258 -5.49 3.27 -14.92
CA ILE A 258 -6.37 3.62 -13.80
C ILE A 258 -5.98 5.00 -13.26
N PRO A 259 -6.93 5.95 -13.14
CA PRO A 259 -6.66 7.30 -12.68
C PRO A 259 -6.50 7.36 -11.15
N GLY A 260 -5.54 6.62 -10.59
CA GLY A 260 -5.25 6.57 -9.16
C GLY A 260 -3.99 7.35 -8.76
N MET A 261 -3.62 7.24 -7.48
CA MET A 261 -2.46 7.91 -6.89
C MET A 261 -1.13 7.35 -7.41
N GLY A 262 -1.08 6.06 -7.78
CA GLY A 262 0.11 5.44 -8.35
C GLY A 262 0.46 6.03 -9.70
N GLY A 263 -0.51 6.11 -10.59
CA GLY A 263 -0.32 6.69 -11.92
C GLY A 263 0.13 8.16 -11.85
N ILE A 264 -0.43 8.95 -10.90
CA ILE A 264 -0.04 10.36 -10.75
C ILE A 264 1.35 10.51 -10.14
N MET A 265 1.74 9.65 -9.21
CA MET A 265 3.09 9.66 -8.63
C MET A 265 4.16 9.38 -9.71
N VAL A 266 3.97 8.35 -10.53
CA VAL A 266 4.90 8.05 -11.62
C VAL A 266 4.98 9.20 -12.63
N LYS A 267 3.83 9.77 -13.01
CA LYS A 267 3.78 10.89 -13.95
C LYS A 267 4.43 12.15 -13.38
N SER A 268 4.23 12.45 -12.09
CA SER A 268 4.80 13.64 -11.45
C SER A 268 6.32 13.57 -11.28
N ILE A 269 6.88 12.38 -11.17
CA ILE A 269 8.34 12.17 -11.17
C ILE A 269 8.90 12.40 -12.59
N ASN A 270 8.25 11.84 -13.60
CA ASN A 270 8.69 11.97 -15.00
C ASN A 270 8.51 13.39 -15.56
N ALA A 271 7.49 14.11 -15.11
CA ALA A 271 7.21 15.51 -15.50
C ALA A 271 7.65 16.51 -14.42
N PRO A 272 8.76 16.34 -13.73
CA PRO A 272 9.22 16.89 -12.44
C PRO A 272 8.25 17.89 -11.78
N ASP A 273 7.05 17.42 -11.40
CA ASP A 273 6.09 18.22 -10.65
C ASP A 273 6.26 17.94 -9.15
N TYR A 274 7.17 18.67 -8.54
CA TYR A 274 7.65 18.41 -7.19
C TYR A 274 6.55 18.50 -6.12
N THR A 275 5.60 19.39 -6.29
CA THR A 275 4.47 19.56 -5.35
C THR A 275 3.53 18.36 -5.40
N VAL A 276 3.20 17.89 -6.58
CA VAL A 276 2.37 16.68 -6.75
C VAL A 276 3.11 15.43 -6.27
N THR A 277 4.43 15.32 -6.57
CA THR A 277 5.25 14.20 -6.10
C THR A 277 5.30 14.13 -4.58
N LEU A 278 5.51 15.28 -3.91
CA LEU A 278 5.56 15.35 -2.45
C LEU A 278 4.20 15.01 -1.83
N ALA A 279 3.11 15.48 -2.42
CA ALA A 279 1.75 15.15 -1.96
C ALA A 279 1.46 13.64 -2.11
N ALA A 280 1.87 13.02 -3.20
CA ALA A 280 1.74 11.58 -3.39
C ALA A 280 2.59 10.79 -2.37
N LEU A 281 3.82 11.23 -2.10
CA LEU A 281 4.68 10.66 -1.06
C LEU A 281 4.01 10.73 0.32
N ILE A 282 3.46 11.88 0.68
CA ILE A 282 2.75 12.08 1.96
C ILE A 282 1.55 11.15 2.04
N PHE A 283 0.75 11.07 0.97
CA PHE A 283 -0.41 10.17 0.91
C PHE A 283 -0.03 8.72 1.20
N TYR A 284 0.95 8.15 0.47
CA TYR A 284 1.38 6.77 0.68
C TYR A 284 1.97 6.55 2.08
N SER A 285 2.70 7.54 2.60
CA SER A 285 3.25 7.49 3.96
C SER A 285 2.15 7.48 5.02
N VAL A 286 1.15 8.35 4.89
CA VAL A 286 0.00 8.39 5.82
C VAL A 286 -0.76 7.07 5.79
N VAL A 287 -1.10 6.56 4.60
CA VAL A 287 -1.82 5.29 4.47
C VAL A 287 -1.02 4.13 5.08
N SER A 288 0.29 4.06 4.82
CA SER A 288 1.16 3.04 5.40
C SER A 288 1.21 3.13 6.93
N LEU A 289 1.44 4.33 7.48
CA LEU A 289 1.53 4.55 8.92
C LEU A 289 0.21 4.31 9.65
N VAL A 290 -0.92 4.72 9.04
CA VAL A 290 -2.27 4.43 9.59
C VAL A 290 -2.50 2.92 9.60
N THR A 291 -2.08 2.21 8.58
CA THR A 291 -2.18 0.74 8.55
C THR A 291 -1.38 0.10 9.66
N VAL A 292 -0.12 0.51 9.85
CA VAL A 292 0.72 0.03 10.95
C VAL A 292 0.04 0.32 12.30
N LEU A 293 -0.52 1.51 12.47
CA LEU A 293 -1.24 1.88 13.70
C LEU A 293 -2.46 0.98 13.94
N ILE A 294 -3.29 0.74 12.91
CA ILE A 294 -4.47 -0.14 13.02
C ILE A 294 -4.06 -1.55 13.46
N VAL A 295 -2.99 -2.07 12.88
CA VAL A 295 -2.51 -3.41 13.24
C VAL A 295 -1.89 -3.44 14.63
N ASP A 296 -1.09 -2.45 15.01
CA ASP A 296 -0.56 -2.33 16.39
C ASP A 296 -1.70 -2.28 17.43
N LEU A 297 -2.78 -1.57 17.13
CA LEU A 297 -3.96 -1.53 17.99
C LEU A 297 -4.71 -2.87 18.01
N SER A 298 -4.79 -3.55 16.88
CA SER A 298 -5.40 -4.89 16.77
C SER A 298 -4.65 -5.92 17.61
N TYR A 299 -3.32 -5.86 17.66
CA TYR A 299 -2.51 -6.68 18.56
C TYR A 299 -2.91 -6.49 20.02
N GLY A 300 -3.06 -5.24 20.45
CA GLY A 300 -3.50 -4.94 21.82
C GLY A 300 -4.90 -5.45 22.17
N ILE A 301 -5.75 -5.73 21.17
CA ILE A 301 -7.10 -6.30 21.35
C ILE A 301 -7.03 -7.83 21.36
N VAL A 302 -6.28 -8.43 20.42
CA VAL A 302 -6.25 -9.88 20.18
C VAL A 302 -5.35 -10.61 21.20
N ASP A 303 -4.20 -10.02 21.58
CA ASP A 303 -3.27 -10.61 22.55
C ASP A 303 -3.27 -9.85 23.89
N PRO A 304 -3.92 -10.40 24.93
CA PRO A 304 -3.93 -9.80 26.26
C PRO A 304 -2.53 -9.69 26.90
N ARG A 305 -1.54 -10.48 26.44
CA ARG A 305 -0.18 -10.46 26.99
C ARG A 305 0.55 -9.17 26.65
N VAL A 306 0.26 -8.58 25.50
CA VAL A 306 0.79 -7.27 25.08
C VAL A 306 0.28 -6.16 26.01
N ARG A 307 -0.91 -6.32 26.61
CA ARG A 307 -1.48 -5.38 27.59
C ARG A 307 -0.72 -5.37 28.92
N MET A 308 -0.11 -6.49 29.30
CA MET A 308 0.54 -6.66 30.60
C MET A 308 2.04 -6.33 30.62
N GLY A 309 2.68 -6.14 29.46
CA GLY A 309 4.11 -5.80 29.33
C GLY A 309 4.51 -4.38 29.81
N GLY A 310 3.60 -3.63 30.39
CA GLY A 310 3.82 -2.28 30.94
C GLY A 310 4.01 -2.20 32.45
N LYS A 311 4.13 -3.33 33.16
CA LYS A 311 4.51 -3.37 34.58
C LYS A 311 5.84 -4.09 34.71
N LYS A 312 6.93 -3.37 34.56
CA LYS A 312 8.19 -3.55 35.25
C LYS A 312 8.51 -2.25 35.95
#